data_2ee727b119129552255b4b2fa6df9986
#
_entry.id   2ee727b119129552255b4b2fa6df9986
#
_cell.length_a   1.000
_cell.length_b   1.000
_cell.length_c   1.000
_cell.angle_alpha   90.00
_cell.angle_beta   90.00
_cell.angle_gamma   90.00
#
_symmetry.space_group_name_H-M   'P 1'
#
loop_
_entity.id
_entity.type
_entity.pdbx_description
1 polymer ?
#
loop_
_entity_poly.entity_id
_entity_poly.type
_entity_poly.pdbx_seq_one_letter_code
_entity_poly.pdbx_strand_id
1 'polypeptide(L)'
;DAALDMGNRSYKAYEEQKQFIENASHELQTPLAIVRGKVELLAESEGMTEQQMEQLDEIYATLGRAVKLNKSLLLLSRIENGQYAEMEDVSVDEILDELLPDLMDIYEHKQVRLIRKREEQPFIIRCNHSLAQILVSNLVKNSLLHNREGGELQVFTTPASLVIRNTGDAPLDGEKLFRRFYHGMDSNKAST
;
A
#
# COMPACT_ATOMS: atom_id res chain seq x y z
N ASP A 1 -1.72 -31.52 -31.59
CA ASP A 1 -1.34 -32.14 -30.32
C ASP A 1 -0.13 -31.44 -29.63
N ALA A 2 1.01 -31.17 -30.30
CA ALA A 2 2.16 -30.53 -29.66
C ALA A 2 1.89 -29.12 -29.13
N ALA A 3 1.08 -28.31 -29.82
CA ALA A 3 0.71 -26.97 -29.37
C ALA A 3 -0.22 -27.00 -28.14
N LEU A 4 -1.13 -27.94 -28.07
CA LEU A 4 -1.99 -28.16 -26.90
C LEU A 4 -1.18 -28.65 -25.68
N ASP A 5 -0.22 -29.54 -25.90
CA ASP A 5 0.64 -30.05 -24.83
C ASP A 5 1.57 -28.96 -24.30
N MET A 6 2.11 -28.10 -25.18
CA MET A 6 2.90 -26.92 -24.80
C MET A 6 2.05 -25.90 -24.01
N GLY A 7 0.80 -25.64 -24.45
CA GLY A 7 -0.13 -24.79 -23.74
C GLY A 7 -0.44 -25.29 -22.33
N ASN A 8 -0.71 -26.60 -22.20
CA ASN A 8 -0.99 -27.24 -20.90
C ASN A 8 0.22 -27.20 -19.95
N ARG A 9 1.43 -27.41 -20.48
CA ARG A 9 2.66 -27.31 -19.67
C ARG A 9 2.92 -25.89 -19.20
N SER A 10 2.71 -24.90 -20.08
CA SER A 10 2.87 -23.48 -19.72
C SER A 10 1.84 -23.05 -18.66
N TYR A 11 0.60 -23.48 -18.81
CA TYR A 11 -0.45 -23.21 -17.84
C TYR A 11 -0.15 -23.84 -16.47
N LYS A 12 0.26 -25.11 -16.46
CA LYS A 12 0.63 -25.83 -15.23
C LYS A 12 1.80 -25.15 -14.51
N ALA A 13 2.87 -24.78 -15.24
CA ALA A 13 4.01 -24.07 -14.67
C ALA A 13 3.62 -22.71 -14.08
N TYR A 14 2.69 -22.02 -14.73
CA TYR A 14 2.16 -20.75 -14.24
C TYR A 14 1.37 -20.91 -12.92
N GLU A 15 0.50 -21.92 -12.83
CA GLU A 15 -0.24 -22.24 -11.62
C GLU A 15 0.68 -22.66 -10.45
N GLU A 16 1.69 -23.50 -10.74
CA GLU A 16 2.71 -23.90 -9.76
C GLU A 16 3.49 -22.69 -9.23
N GLN A 17 3.85 -21.75 -10.13
CA GLN A 17 4.53 -20.50 -9.74
C GLN A 17 3.67 -19.61 -8.83
N LYS A 18 2.38 -19.47 -9.15
CA LYS A 18 1.44 -18.70 -8.32
C LYS A 18 1.34 -19.30 -6.91
N GLN A 19 1.11 -20.61 -6.83
CA GLN A 19 0.98 -21.30 -5.56
C GLN A 19 2.26 -21.24 -4.73
N PHE A 20 3.41 -21.29 -5.39
CA PHE A 20 4.70 -21.09 -4.73
C PHE A 20 4.82 -19.69 -4.12
N ILE A 21 4.44 -18.62 -4.84
CA ILE A 21 4.48 -17.24 -4.34
C ILE A 21 3.54 -17.07 -3.15
N GLU A 22 2.33 -17.63 -3.21
CA GLU A 22 1.35 -17.56 -2.11
C GLU A 22 1.88 -18.26 -0.86
N ASN A 23 2.35 -19.50 -1.00
CA ASN A 23 2.90 -20.29 0.10
C ASN A 23 4.15 -19.61 0.71
N ALA A 24 5.09 -19.17 -0.12
CA ALA A 24 6.30 -18.49 0.32
C ALA A 24 5.97 -17.19 1.07
N SER A 25 4.98 -16.43 0.58
CA SER A 25 4.55 -15.19 1.24
C SER A 25 3.92 -15.46 2.60
N HIS A 26 3.12 -16.52 2.75
CA HIS A 26 2.58 -16.93 4.05
C HIS A 26 3.69 -17.38 5.01
N GLU A 27 4.61 -18.19 4.53
CA GLU A 27 5.75 -18.67 5.32
C GLU A 27 6.69 -17.53 5.77
N LEU A 28 6.77 -16.44 5.01
CA LEU A 28 7.54 -15.25 5.37
C LEU A 28 6.83 -14.36 6.39
N GLN A 29 5.51 -14.38 6.50
CA GLN A 29 4.77 -13.54 7.45
C GLN A 29 5.15 -13.83 8.91
N THR A 30 5.26 -15.11 9.26
CA THR A 30 5.58 -15.53 10.63
C THR A 30 6.97 -15.08 11.09
N PRO A 31 8.08 -15.39 10.39
CA PRO A 31 9.40 -14.94 10.80
C PRO A 31 9.53 -13.40 10.80
N LEU A 32 8.93 -12.70 9.85
CA LEU A 32 8.93 -11.23 9.84
C LEU A 32 8.20 -10.65 11.06
N ALA A 33 7.07 -11.24 11.47
CA ALA A 33 6.34 -10.82 12.67
C ALA A 33 7.16 -11.08 13.94
N ILE A 34 7.85 -12.24 14.03
CA ILE A 34 8.71 -12.58 15.17
C ILE A 34 9.89 -11.60 15.27
N VAL A 35 10.57 -11.32 14.14
CA VAL A 35 11.69 -10.36 14.14
C VAL A 35 11.22 -8.98 14.54
N ARG A 36 10.06 -8.53 14.02
CA ARG A 36 9.47 -7.25 14.37
C ARG A 36 9.19 -7.14 15.87
N GLY A 37 8.54 -8.14 16.47
CA GLY A 37 8.28 -8.16 17.91
C GLY A 37 9.56 -8.15 18.76
N LYS A 38 10.64 -8.80 18.29
CA LYS A 38 11.94 -8.75 18.98
C LYS A 38 12.59 -7.37 18.89
N VAL A 39 12.48 -6.69 17.77
CA VAL A 39 12.99 -5.32 17.57
C VAL A 39 12.21 -4.35 18.47
N GLU A 40 10.88 -4.49 18.55
CA GLU A 40 10.02 -3.69 19.43
C GLU A 40 10.40 -3.89 20.91
N LEU A 41 10.61 -5.13 21.36
CA LEU A 41 11.08 -5.43 22.73
C LEU A 41 12.48 -4.88 23.02
N LEU A 42 13.38 -4.90 22.03
CA LEU A 42 14.71 -4.30 22.20
C LEU A 42 14.63 -2.77 22.34
N ALA A 43 13.73 -2.10 21.59
CA ALA A 43 13.53 -0.67 21.69
C ALA A 43 13.03 -0.22 23.08
N GLU A 44 12.34 -1.10 23.81
CA GLU A 44 11.86 -0.85 25.18
C GLU A 44 12.95 -1.12 26.26
N SER A 45 14.12 -1.63 25.88
CA SER A 45 15.17 -2.00 26.83
C SER A 45 15.89 -0.76 27.37
N GLU A 46 16.10 -0.73 28.68
CA GLU A 46 16.90 0.33 29.32
C GLU A 46 18.39 0.22 28.99
N GLY A 47 19.06 1.37 28.90
CA GLY A 47 20.53 1.43 28.78
C GLY A 47 21.06 1.34 27.35
N MET A 48 20.21 1.45 26.32
CA MET A 48 20.65 1.58 24.93
C MET A 48 21.36 2.90 24.70
N THR A 49 22.46 2.84 23.94
CA THR A 49 23.15 4.05 23.46
C THR A 49 22.36 4.67 22.28
N GLU A 50 22.56 5.96 22.04
CA GLU A 50 21.96 6.67 20.92
C GLU A 50 22.26 5.97 19.58
N GLN A 51 23.51 5.55 19.37
CA GLN A 51 23.91 4.80 18.18
C GLN A 51 23.19 3.46 18.03
N GLN A 52 22.89 2.76 19.14
CA GLN A 52 22.12 1.51 19.10
C GLN A 52 20.65 1.76 18.76
N MET A 53 20.09 2.87 19.23
CA MET A 53 18.72 3.26 18.89
C MET A 53 18.62 3.62 17.40
N GLU A 54 19.55 4.39 16.83
CA GLU A 54 19.59 4.68 15.40
C GLU A 54 19.65 3.39 14.55
N GLN A 55 20.51 2.45 14.91
CA GLN A 55 20.59 1.16 14.21
C GLN A 55 19.30 0.35 14.32
N LEU A 56 18.63 0.40 15.46
CA LEU A 56 17.36 -0.28 15.67
C LEU A 56 16.26 0.32 14.80
N ASP A 57 16.21 1.65 14.67
CA ASP A 57 15.28 2.36 13.80
C ASP A 57 15.50 1.99 12.32
N GLU A 58 16.75 1.89 11.87
CA GLU A 58 17.08 1.44 10.51
C GLU A 58 16.62 -0.01 10.25
N ILE A 59 16.82 -0.91 11.24
CA ILE A 59 16.35 -2.30 11.17
C ILE A 59 14.82 -2.33 11.11
N TYR A 60 14.14 -1.56 11.95
CA TYR A 60 12.69 -1.49 12.00
C TYR A 60 12.10 -0.97 10.69
N ALA A 61 12.68 0.09 10.13
CA ALA A 61 12.28 0.64 8.83
C ALA A 61 12.48 -0.37 7.69
N THR A 62 13.61 -1.10 7.70
CA THR A 62 13.92 -2.12 6.69
C THR A 62 12.94 -3.30 6.78
N LEU A 63 12.66 -3.75 8.00
CA LEU A 63 11.68 -4.80 8.25
C LEU A 63 10.27 -4.38 7.82
N GLY A 64 9.88 -3.13 8.08
CA GLY A 64 8.63 -2.55 7.61
C GLY A 64 8.50 -2.60 6.09
N ARG A 65 9.58 -2.29 5.36
CA ARG A 65 9.63 -2.43 3.89
C ARG A 65 9.45 -3.89 3.43
N ALA A 66 10.13 -4.83 4.09
CA ALA A 66 10.02 -6.26 3.78
C ALA A 66 8.60 -6.79 4.01
N VAL A 67 7.96 -6.43 5.14
CA VAL A 67 6.57 -6.78 5.44
C VAL A 67 5.61 -6.21 4.39
N LYS A 68 5.78 -4.93 4.01
CA LYS A 68 4.96 -4.29 2.99
C LYS A 68 5.10 -4.97 1.63
N LEU A 69 6.33 -5.32 1.23
CA LEU A 69 6.61 -6.04 -0.02
C LEU A 69 5.93 -7.41 -0.03
N ASN A 70 6.09 -8.18 1.05
CA ASN A 70 5.48 -9.51 1.19
C ASN A 70 3.94 -9.45 1.11
N LYS A 71 3.31 -8.48 1.79
CA LYS A 71 1.85 -8.24 1.69
C LYS A 71 1.42 -7.90 0.26
N SER A 72 2.22 -7.11 -0.47
CA SER A 72 1.92 -6.75 -1.86
C SER A 72 2.03 -7.95 -2.80
N LEU A 73 3.02 -8.82 -2.61
CA LEU A 73 3.17 -10.06 -3.38
C LEU A 73 2.00 -11.02 -3.13
N LEU A 74 1.60 -11.18 -1.88
CA LEU A 74 0.44 -12.00 -1.51
C LEU A 74 -0.86 -11.47 -2.11
N LEU A 75 -1.08 -10.14 -2.04
CA LEU A 75 -2.25 -9.51 -2.64
C LEU A 75 -2.31 -9.75 -4.15
N LEU A 76 -1.18 -9.57 -4.84
CA LEU A 76 -1.08 -9.81 -6.28
C LEU A 76 -1.40 -11.26 -6.63
N SER A 77 -0.80 -12.22 -5.91
CA SER A 77 -1.09 -13.64 -6.08
C SER A 77 -2.56 -13.97 -5.91
N ARG A 78 -3.21 -13.42 -4.87
CA ARG A 78 -4.65 -13.62 -4.60
C ARG A 78 -5.54 -13.03 -5.69
N ILE A 79 -5.19 -11.86 -6.23
CA ILE A 79 -5.91 -11.26 -7.37
C ILE A 79 -5.80 -12.18 -8.60
N GLU A 80 -4.59 -12.63 -8.92
CA GLU A 80 -4.32 -13.53 -10.04
C GLU A 80 -4.99 -14.90 -9.86
N ASN A 81 -5.19 -15.36 -8.63
CA ASN A 81 -5.92 -16.61 -8.30
C ASN A 81 -7.45 -16.43 -8.27
N GLY A 82 -7.98 -15.24 -8.60
CA GLY A 82 -9.41 -14.99 -8.63
C GLY A 82 -10.08 -15.02 -7.25
N GLN A 83 -9.35 -14.90 -6.15
CA GLN A 83 -9.91 -14.91 -4.79
C GLN A 83 -10.79 -13.68 -4.49
N TYR A 84 -10.79 -12.67 -5.37
CA TYR A 84 -11.62 -11.47 -5.31
C TYR A 84 -12.70 -11.47 -6.40
N ALA A 85 -13.25 -12.65 -6.72
CA ALA A 85 -14.23 -12.78 -7.82
C ALA A 85 -15.61 -12.16 -7.50
N GLU A 86 -15.94 -11.97 -6.22
CA GLU A 86 -17.19 -11.35 -5.81
C GLU A 86 -17.20 -9.88 -6.22
N MET A 87 -18.19 -9.51 -7.03
CA MET A 87 -18.36 -8.15 -7.55
C MET A 87 -19.68 -7.58 -7.06
N GLU A 88 -19.61 -6.44 -6.39
CA GLU A 88 -20.77 -5.70 -5.88
C GLU A 88 -20.67 -4.21 -6.27
N ASP A 89 -21.75 -3.48 -6.08
CA ASP A 89 -21.76 -2.04 -6.28
C ASP A 89 -21.20 -1.38 -5.01
N VAL A 90 -20.01 -0.80 -5.13
CA VAL A 90 -19.23 -0.23 -4.02
C VAL A 90 -19.22 1.29 -4.12
N SER A 91 -19.64 1.96 -3.05
CA SER A 91 -19.55 3.42 -2.92
C SER A 91 -18.13 3.82 -2.50
N VAL A 92 -17.42 4.49 -3.39
CA VAL A 92 -16.09 5.05 -3.10
C VAL A 92 -16.19 6.18 -2.05
N ASP A 93 -17.31 6.90 -2.02
CA ASP A 93 -17.55 7.95 -1.04
C ASP A 93 -17.66 7.38 0.38
N GLU A 94 -18.37 6.25 0.57
CA GLU A 94 -18.46 5.58 1.86
C GLU A 94 -17.10 5.09 2.35
N ILE A 95 -16.30 4.46 1.47
CA ILE A 95 -14.94 4.05 1.80
C ILE A 95 -14.08 5.25 2.23
N LEU A 96 -14.19 6.39 1.54
CA LEU A 96 -13.44 7.59 1.89
C LEU A 96 -13.91 8.19 3.22
N ASP A 97 -15.22 8.22 3.47
CA ASP A 97 -15.80 8.76 4.70
C ASP A 97 -15.39 7.93 5.94
N GLU A 98 -15.20 6.61 5.77
CA GLU A 98 -14.65 5.71 6.81
C GLU A 98 -13.13 5.86 7.00
N LEU A 99 -12.37 5.94 5.90
CA LEU A 99 -10.90 5.90 5.95
C LEU A 99 -10.25 7.24 6.31
N LEU A 100 -10.85 8.37 5.87
CA LEU A 100 -10.19 9.67 6.00
C LEU A 100 -9.98 10.09 7.46
N PRO A 101 -10.94 9.93 8.39
CA PRO A 101 -10.72 10.30 9.80
C PRO A 101 -9.50 9.58 10.39
N ASP A 102 -9.45 8.24 10.29
CA ASP A 102 -8.37 7.43 10.86
C ASP A 102 -7.01 7.79 10.24
N LEU A 103 -6.97 8.00 8.93
CA LEU A 103 -5.72 8.36 8.25
C LEU A 103 -5.27 9.78 8.60
N MET A 104 -6.17 10.72 8.77
CA MET A 104 -5.82 12.07 9.20
C MET A 104 -5.25 12.08 10.62
N ASP A 105 -5.78 11.25 11.54
CA ASP A 105 -5.25 11.09 12.89
C ASP A 105 -3.84 10.47 12.88
N ILE A 106 -3.62 9.41 12.10
CA ILE A 106 -2.29 8.75 11.97
C ILE A 106 -1.23 9.75 11.45
N TYR A 107 -1.62 10.66 10.55
CA TYR A 107 -0.72 11.64 9.94
C TYR A 107 -0.87 13.05 10.54
N GLU A 108 -1.46 13.19 11.74
CA GLU A 108 -1.66 14.48 12.43
C GLU A 108 -0.37 15.29 12.55
N HIS A 109 0.76 14.60 12.80
CA HIS A 109 2.09 15.22 12.89
C HIS A 109 2.50 16.03 11.66
N LYS A 110 1.93 15.76 10.48
CA LYS A 110 2.18 16.52 9.25
C LYS A 110 1.34 17.79 9.12
N GLN A 111 0.35 17.99 9.97
CA GLN A 111 -0.55 19.16 9.95
C GLN A 111 -1.17 19.43 8.57
N VAL A 112 -1.50 18.36 7.83
CA VAL A 112 -2.10 18.45 6.49
C VAL A 112 -3.55 18.89 6.60
N ARG A 113 -3.95 19.90 5.83
CA ARG A 113 -5.32 20.34 5.72
C ARG A 113 -6.10 19.47 4.71
N LEU A 114 -7.15 18.78 5.18
CA LEU A 114 -8.05 18.03 4.31
C LEU A 114 -9.11 18.95 3.68
N ILE A 115 -9.27 18.84 2.36
CA ILE A 115 -10.35 19.46 1.59
C ILE A 115 -11.12 18.33 0.90
N ARG A 116 -12.27 17.96 1.44
CA ARG A 116 -13.18 16.95 0.88
C ARG A 116 -14.32 17.64 0.13
N LYS A 117 -14.49 17.30 -1.16
CA LYS A 117 -15.65 17.74 -1.95
C LYS A 117 -16.24 16.53 -2.67
N ARG A 118 -17.57 16.48 -2.77
CA ARG A 118 -18.31 15.48 -3.53
C ARG A 118 -19.49 16.11 -4.26
N GLU A 119 -19.89 15.53 -5.35
CA GLU A 119 -21.13 15.83 -6.03
C GLU A 119 -22.32 15.15 -5.32
N GLU A 120 -23.56 15.52 -5.67
CA GLU A 120 -24.76 14.95 -5.05
C GLU A 120 -24.90 13.45 -5.31
N GLN A 121 -24.49 12.99 -6.51
CA GLN A 121 -24.50 11.58 -6.86
C GLN A 121 -23.19 10.91 -6.42
N PRO A 122 -23.23 9.80 -5.67
CA PRO A 122 -22.04 9.11 -5.20
C PRO A 122 -21.29 8.44 -6.35
N PHE A 123 -19.98 8.29 -6.18
CA PHE A 123 -19.15 7.50 -7.07
C PHE A 123 -19.28 6.01 -6.74
N ILE A 124 -20.06 5.29 -7.54
CA ILE A 124 -20.28 3.85 -7.40
C ILE A 124 -19.52 3.11 -8.48
N ILE A 125 -18.78 2.09 -8.09
CA ILE A 125 -18.05 1.19 -8.99
C ILE A 125 -18.44 -0.26 -8.73
N ARG A 126 -18.54 -1.07 -9.80
CA ARG A 126 -18.78 -2.50 -9.67
C ARG A 126 -17.45 -3.24 -9.52
N CYS A 127 -17.11 -3.65 -8.32
CA CYS A 127 -15.86 -4.32 -8.01
C CYS A 127 -15.94 -5.13 -6.71
N ASN A 128 -14.84 -5.81 -6.34
CA ASN A 128 -14.72 -6.38 -5.01
C ASN A 128 -14.47 -5.27 -3.98
N HIS A 129 -15.26 -5.23 -2.91
CA HIS A 129 -15.22 -4.21 -1.86
C HIS A 129 -13.82 -4.10 -1.22
N SER A 130 -13.22 -5.24 -0.86
CA SER A 130 -11.88 -5.24 -0.22
C SER A 130 -10.79 -4.66 -1.14
N LEU A 131 -10.86 -4.95 -2.45
CA LEU A 131 -9.93 -4.36 -3.41
C LEU A 131 -10.13 -2.84 -3.56
N ALA A 132 -11.38 -2.37 -3.55
CA ALA A 132 -11.69 -0.94 -3.55
C ALA A 132 -11.11 -0.24 -2.32
N GLN A 133 -11.33 -0.80 -1.13
CA GLN A 133 -10.75 -0.28 0.13
C GLN A 133 -9.22 -0.23 0.08
N ILE A 134 -8.57 -1.30 -0.37
CA ILE A 134 -7.10 -1.36 -0.52
C ILE A 134 -6.62 -0.27 -1.48
N LEU A 135 -7.27 -0.11 -2.63
CA LEU A 135 -6.90 0.88 -3.63
C LEU A 135 -7.04 2.30 -3.08
N VAL A 136 -8.21 2.65 -2.55
CA VAL A 136 -8.50 3.99 -2.01
C VAL A 136 -7.56 4.30 -0.84
N SER A 137 -7.37 3.36 0.08
CA SER A 137 -6.46 3.50 1.21
C SER A 137 -5.01 3.75 0.75
N ASN A 138 -4.53 3.03 -0.26
CA ASN A 138 -3.17 3.23 -0.79
C ASN A 138 -3.03 4.61 -1.44
N LEU A 139 -4.02 5.08 -2.20
CA LEU A 139 -3.99 6.39 -2.83
C LEU A 139 -3.96 7.51 -1.80
N VAL A 140 -4.83 7.46 -0.78
CA VAL A 140 -4.86 8.45 0.30
C VAL A 140 -3.57 8.42 1.12
N LYS A 141 -3.09 7.23 1.53
CA LYS A 141 -1.82 7.08 2.26
C LYS A 141 -0.63 7.63 1.49
N ASN A 142 -0.54 7.35 0.18
CA ASN A 142 0.52 7.92 -0.64
C ASN A 142 0.45 9.45 -0.69
N SER A 143 -0.76 10.01 -0.80
CA SER A 143 -0.96 11.44 -0.84
C SER A 143 -0.64 12.14 0.49
N LEU A 144 -0.85 11.47 1.63
CA LEU A 144 -0.44 11.95 2.96
C LEU A 144 1.08 11.77 3.18
N LEU A 145 1.62 10.60 2.85
CA LEU A 145 3.05 10.29 3.02
C LEU A 145 3.94 11.25 2.25
N HIS A 146 3.59 11.55 1.00
CA HIS A 146 4.33 12.44 0.10
C HIS A 146 3.83 13.89 0.14
N ASN A 147 2.99 14.25 1.12
CA ASN A 147 2.61 15.63 1.37
C ASN A 147 3.71 16.33 2.16
N ARG A 148 3.88 17.63 1.93
CA ARG A 148 4.72 18.46 2.80
C ARG A 148 3.98 18.78 4.10
N GLU A 149 4.71 19.11 5.15
CA GLU A 149 4.16 19.60 6.40
C GLU A 149 3.36 20.90 6.19
N GLY A 150 2.20 21.01 6.82
CA GLY A 150 1.28 22.14 6.61
C GLY A 150 0.65 22.22 5.21
N GLY A 151 0.79 21.18 4.39
CA GLY A 151 0.24 21.14 3.05
C GLY A 151 -1.26 20.84 3.01
N GLU A 152 -1.77 20.55 1.81
CA GLU A 152 -3.19 20.24 1.59
C GLU A 152 -3.36 18.86 0.97
N LEU A 153 -4.36 18.12 1.43
CA LEU A 153 -4.92 16.95 0.76
C LEU A 153 -6.30 17.29 0.23
N GLN A 154 -6.45 17.30 -1.09
CA GLN A 154 -7.71 17.57 -1.76
C GLN A 154 -8.27 16.27 -2.31
N VAL A 155 -9.50 15.91 -1.91
CA VAL A 155 -10.19 14.69 -2.34
C VAL A 155 -11.53 15.10 -2.94
N PHE A 156 -11.69 14.87 -4.25
CA PHE A 156 -12.90 15.19 -5.01
C PHE A 156 -13.49 13.91 -5.60
N THR A 157 -14.78 13.72 -5.44
CA THR A 157 -15.53 12.67 -6.12
C THR A 157 -16.63 13.25 -6.99
N THR A 158 -16.76 12.67 -8.18
CA THR A 158 -17.89 12.83 -9.10
C THR A 158 -18.50 11.45 -9.34
N PRO A 159 -19.68 11.31 -9.97
CA PRO A 159 -20.24 9.97 -10.27
C PRO A 159 -19.33 9.07 -11.12
N ALA A 160 -18.31 9.63 -11.77
CA ALA A 160 -17.43 8.93 -12.69
C ALA A 160 -15.95 8.95 -12.31
N SER A 161 -15.55 9.66 -11.25
CA SER A 161 -14.13 9.82 -10.94
C SER A 161 -13.84 10.11 -9.48
N LEU A 162 -12.68 9.64 -9.02
CA LEU A 162 -11.99 10.04 -7.80
C LEU A 162 -10.74 10.81 -8.18
N VAL A 163 -10.60 12.02 -7.67
CA VAL A 163 -9.41 12.87 -7.83
C VAL A 163 -8.80 13.13 -6.47
N ILE A 164 -7.55 12.72 -6.27
CA ILE A 164 -6.77 12.99 -5.06
C ILE A 164 -5.56 13.85 -5.46
N ARG A 165 -5.41 14.98 -4.80
CA ARG A 165 -4.28 15.90 -4.99
C ARG A 165 -3.63 16.20 -3.66
N ASN A 166 -2.33 16.23 -3.64
CA ASN A 166 -1.54 16.62 -2.47
C ASN A 166 -0.52 17.71 -2.85
N THR A 167 -0.10 18.47 -1.87
CA THR A 167 0.99 19.44 -2.02
C THR A 167 2.32 18.68 -1.97
N GLY A 168 2.98 18.54 -3.12
CA GLY A 168 4.30 17.90 -3.21
C GLY A 168 5.39 18.93 -3.53
N ASP A 169 6.65 18.55 -3.33
CA ASP A 169 7.82 19.42 -3.58
C ASP A 169 8.27 19.39 -5.05
N ALA A 170 7.95 18.34 -5.79
CA ALA A 170 8.33 18.18 -7.19
C ALA A 170 7.24 17.45 -7.99
N PRO A 171 7.12 17.75 -9.30
CA PRO A 171 6.24 17.00 -10.17
C PRO A 171 6.74 15.57 -10.34
N LEU A 172 5.80 14.61 -10.31
CA LEU A 172 6.08 13.20 -10.56
C LEU A 172 6.05 12.88 -12.05
N ASP A 173 6.94 11.98 -12.49
CA ASP A 173 6.91 11.43 -13.84
C ASP A 173 5.80 10.38 -13.96
N GLY A 174 4.69 10.75 -14.60
CA GLY A 174 3.49 9.92 -14.73
C GLY A 174 3.74 8.56 -15.42
N GLU A 175 4.70 8.48 -16.36
CA GLU A 175 5.01 7.21 -17.05
C GLU A 175 5.75 6.22 -16.14
N LYS A 176 6.52 6.73 -15.17
CA LYS A 176 7.29 5.91 -14.24
C LYS A 176 6.49 5.46 -13.03
N LEU A 177 5.42 6.19 -12.65
CA LEU A 177 4.61 5.88 -11.48
C LEU A 177 4.02 4.46 -11.46
N PHE A 178 3.69 3.92 -12.62
CA PHE A 178 3.11 2.57 -12.77
C PHE A 178 4.16 1.45 -12.92
N ARG A 179 5.46 1.79 -12.90
CA ARG A 179 6.49 0.76 -12.91
C ARG A 179 6.63 0.13 -11.52
N ARG A 180 6.69 -1.19 -11.47
CA ARG A 180 6.95 -1.93 -10.22
C ARG A 180 8.25 -1.43 -9.58
N PHE A 181 8.24 -1.18 -8.28
CA PHE A 181 9.40 -0.73 -7.49
C PHE A 181 9.95 0.66 -7.88
N TYR A 182 9.19 1.48 -8.58
CA TYR A 182 9.57 2.87 -8.79
C TYR A 182 9.34 3.68 -7.51
N HIS A 183 10.43 4.23 -6.97
CA HIS A 183 10.40 5.24 -5.91
C HIS A 183 10.86 6.55 -6.54
N GLY A 184 10.12 7.64 -6.36
CA GLY A 184 10.56 8.97 -6.81
C GLY A 184 11.93 9.31 -6.22
N MET A 185 12.68 10.20 -6.85
CA MET A 185 14.09 10.47 -6.54
C MET A 185 14.40 10.92 -5.10
N ASP A 186 13.39 11.18 -4.26
CA ASP A 186 13.57 11.74 -2.91
C ASP A 186 13.50 10.74 -1.75
N SER A 187 13.36 9.42 -2.01
CA SER A 187 13.38 8.43 -0.93
C SER A 187 14.76 8.20 -0.29
N ASN A 188 15.82 8.81 -0.83
CA ASN A 188 17.19 8.74 -0.28
C ASN A 188 17.56 9.89 0.66
N LYS A 189 16.68 10.88 0.89
CA LYS A 189 16.96 12.00 1.81
C LYS A 189 16.42 11.82 3.24
N ALA A 190 15.70 10.72 3.50
CA ALA A 190 15.24 10.39 4.86
C ALA A 190 16.16 9.36 5.58
N SER A 191 17.43 9.30 5.17
CA SER A 191 18.45 8.44 5.81
C SER A 191 19.76 9.23 5.90
N THR A 192 19.73 10.34 6.63
CA THR A 192 20.92 11.00 7.19
C THR A 192 20.55 11.62 8.51
#